data_24592cf3eea82975e91dc5167a3d3534
#
_entry.id   24592cf3eea82975e91dc5167a3d3534
#
_cell.length_a   1.000
_cell.length_b   1.000
_cell.length_c   1.000
_cell.angle_alpha   90.00
_cell.angle_beta   90.00
_cell.angle_gamma   90.00
#
_symmetry.space_group_name_H-M   'P 1'
#
loop_
_entity.id
_entity.type
_entity.pdbx_description
1 polymer ?
#
loop_
_entity_poly.entity_id
_entity_poly.type
_entity_poly.pdbx_seq_one_letter_code
_entity_poly.pdbx_strand_id
1 'polypeptide(L)'
;MEDPFINFGPLQKFLDDQQIEEIWINAPERIFVARNGESELTTLVLEAVEVRDLVERMLALTGRRVDLSNPFVDARLPSGARLHVAIPDVTAEHWAVNIRKLSLPANALDDLIPVGGLTQKIANFCSAAVKSGLNILVSGATQAGKTTFLNCLIGEIPPNQRLITIEEVFELSPRLPDVVALQTREKSLDGDGEITLRRLIKEALRMRPSRIVVGEVREAEALDLLIALNSGIPGMASIHANSAREAIRKLSTLPLLAGENISYDFVIPTVANSIDLVIHCELDSAGKRRVRELSLIHISEPTRPY
;
A
#
# COMPACT_ATOMS: atom_id res chain seq x y z
N MET A 1 2.05 -22.37 -2.67
CA MET A 1 1.50 -23.66 -2.27
C MET A 1 0.80 -23.36 -0.95
N GLU A 2 -0.53 -23.28 -0.95
CA GLU A 2 -1.32 -23.07 0.29
C GLU A 2 -1.18 -24.31 1.15
N ASP A 3 -0.93 -24.12 2.43
CA ASP A 3 -0.86 -25.21 3.39
C ASP A 3 -2.30 -25.75 3.57
N PRO A 4 -2.60 -27.01 3.16
CA PRO A 4 -3.96 -27.55 3.20
C PRO A 4 -4.51 -27.73 4.63
N PHE A 5 -3.72 -27.44 5.66
CA PHE A 5 -4.11 -27.55 7.06
C PHE A 5 -4.58 -26.23 7.69
N ILE A 6 -4.49 -25.11 6.98
CA ILE A 6 -4.96 -23.82 7.48
C ILE A 6 -6.44 -23.67 7.15
N ASN A 7 -7.30 -23.88 8.13
CA ASN A 7 -8.73 -23.69 8.01
C ASN A 7 -9.23 -22.69 9.08
N PHE A 8 -9.83 -21.62 8.63
CA PHE A 8 -10.41 -20.57 9.48
C PHE A 8 -11.92 -20.82 9.76
N GLY A 9 -12.33 -22.09 9.76
CA GLY A 9 -13.69 -22.49 10.13
C GLY A 9 -14.77 -21.83 9.27
N PRO A 10 -15.82 -21.27 9.89
CA PRO A 10 -16.94 -20.70 9.15
C PRO A 10 -16.60 -19.53 8.21
N LEU A 11 -15.48 -18.84 8.45
CA LEU A 11 -15.01 -17.76 7.56
C LEU A 11 -14.31 -18.28 6.30
N GLN A 12 -13.88 -19.54 6.25
CA GLN A 12 -13.12 -20.08 5.14
C GLN A 12 -13.84 -19.89 3.79
N LYS A 13 -15.14 -20.14 3.74
CA LYS A 13 -15.95 -19.95 2.52
C LYS A 13 -15.91 -18.54 1.95
N PHE A 14 -15.76 -17.50 2.80
CA PHE A 14 -15.62 -16.11 2.36
C PHE A 14 -14.18 -15.78 1.96
N LEU A 15 -13.21 -16.40 2.62
CA LEU A 15 -11.81 -16.28 2.25
C LEU A 15 -11.53 -16.91 0.89
N ASP A 16 -12.16 -18.02 0.57
CA ASP A 16 -12.00 -18.74 -0.71
C ASP A 16 -12.77 -18.09 -1.87
N ASP A 17 -13.83 -17.34 -1.58
CA ASP A 17 -14.66 -16.69 -2.60
C ASP A 17 -13.92 -15.51 -3.25
N GLN A 18 -13.48 -15.69 -4.49
CA GLN A 18 -12.70 -14.69 -5.24
C GLN A 18 -13.44 -13.36 -5.51
N GLN A 19 -14.77 -13.33 -5.38
CA GLN A 19 -15.56 -12.11 -5.55
C GLN A 19 -15.58 -11.25 -4.29
N ILE A 20 -15.21 -11.81 -3.14
CA ILE A 20 -15.13 -11.07 -1.88
C ILE A 20 -13.76 -10.38 -1.79
N GLU A 21 -13.78 -9.07 -1.64
CA GLU A 21 -12.60 -8.22 -1.49
C GLU A 21 -12.20 -8.03 -0.03
N GLU A 22 -13.20 -7.94 0.85
CA GLU A 22 -13.00 -7.64 2.27
C GLU A 22 -14.05 -8.36 3.12
N ILE A 23 -13.68 -8.74 4.34
CA ILE A 23 -14.52 -9.37 5.36
C ILE A 23 -14.32 -8.59 6.64
N TRP A 24 -15.39 -8.20 7.35
CA TRP A 24 -15.23 -7.60 8.67
C TRP A 24 -16.29 -8.08 9.65
N ILE A 25 -15.86 -8.18 10.91
CA ILE A 25 -16.67 -8.59 12.05
C ILE A 25 -16.78 -7.39 12.98
N ASN A 26 -17.99 -6.85 13.15
CA ASN A 26 -18.28 -5.78 14.09
C ASN A 26 -18.84 -6.31 15.40
N ALA A 27 -19.48 -7.46 15.35
CA ALA A 27 -20.01 -8.24 16.46
C ALA A 27 -20.14 -9.71 16.02
N PRO A 28 -20.29 -10.66 16.93
CA PRO A 28 -20.41 -12.08 16.59
C PRO A 28 -21.52 -12.41 15.58
N GLU A 29 -22.65 -11.69 15.65
CA GLU A 29 -23.77 -11.79 14.73
C GLU A 29 -23.74 -10.79 13.56
N ARG A 30 -22.72 -9.93 13.48
CA ARG A 30 -22.62 -8.88 12.47
C ARG A 30 -21.33 -8.99 11.65
N ILE A 31 -21.35 -9.95 10.74
CA ILE A 31 -20.25 -10.27 9.83
C ILE A 31 -20.64 -9.80 8.43
N PHE A 32 -19.83 -8.91 7.90
CA PHE A 32 -20.03 -8.31 6.59
C PHE A 32 -18.97 -8.76 5.60
N VAL A 33 -19.30 -8.70 4.32
CA VAL A 33 -18.37 -8.88 3.21
C VAL A 33 -18.52 -7.73 2.22
N ALA A 34 -17.46 -7.42 1.49
CA ALA A 34 -17.52 -6.51 0.36
C ALA A 34 -17.36 -7.29 -0.95
N ARG A 35 -18.28 -7.02 -1.89
CA ARG A 35 -18.24 -7.51 -3.28
C ARG A 35 -18.34 -6.32 -4.22
N ASN A 36 -17.38 -6.17 -5.13
CA ASN A 36 -17.35 -5.04 -6.09
C ASN A 36 -17.49 -3.65 -5.41
N GLY A 37 -16.94 -3.51 -4.20
CA GLY A 37 -17.04 -2.28 -3.41
C GLY A 37 -18.34 -2.08 -2.64
N GLU A 38 -19.34 -2.95 -2.77
CA GLU A 38 -20.59 -2.91 -2.01
C GLU A 38 -20.54 -3.81 -0.78
N SER A 39 -21.04 -3.31 0.36
CA SER A 39 -21.08 -4.06 1.62
C SER A 39 -22.36 -4.87 1.76
N GLU A 40 -22.23 -6.13 2.20
CA GLU A 40 -23.31 -7.08 2.39
C GLU A 40 -23.22 -7.71 3.77
N LEU A 41 -24.32 -7.72 4.55
CA LEU A 41 -24.41 -8.47 5.80
C LEU A 41 -24.59 -9.95 5.49
N THR A 42 -23.72 -10.80 6.05
CA THR A 42 -23.83 -12.25 5.86
C THR A 42 -24.85 -12.87 6.81
N THR A 43 -25.23 -14.11 6.52
CA THR A 43 -26.06 -14.94 7.42
C THR A 43 -25.23 -15.70 8.46
N LEU A 44 -23.92 -15.53 8.47
CA LEU A 44 -23.04 -16.19 9.45
C LEU A 44 -23.18 -15.51 10.81
N VAL A 45 -23.41 -16.32 11.83
CA VAL A 45 -23.44 -15.94 13.23
C VAL A 45 -22.38 -16.75 13.95
N LEU A 46 -21.56 -16.10 14.76
CA LEU A 46 -20.53 -16.72 15.60
C LEU A 46 -20.82 -16.42 17.07
N GLU A 47 -20.18 -17.14 17.95
CA GLU A 47 -20.11 -16.78 19.37
C GLU A 47 -18.89 -15.87 19.62
N ALA A 48 -18.93 -15.08 20.69
CA ALA A 48 -17.82 -14.15 21.02
C ALA A 48 -16.49 -14.91 21.22
N VAL A 49 -16.55 -16.10 21.82
CA VAL A 49 -15.39 -17.00 21.98
C VAL A 49 -14.86 -17.47 20.62
N GLU A 50 -15.74 -17.80 19.68
CA GLU A 50 -15.32 -18.24 18.34
C GLU A 50 -14.60 -17.15 17.56
N VAL A 51 -15.05 -15.88 17.69
CA VAL A 51 -14.36 -14.73 17.07
C VAL A 51 -12.95 -14.59 17.63
N ARG A 52 -12.81 -14.66 18.96
CA ARG A 52 -11.51 -14.60 19.62
C ARG A 52 -10.58 -15.73 19.18
N ASP A 53 -11.03 -16.97 19.28
CA ASP A 53 -10.25 -18.17 18.92
C ASP A 53 -9.82 -18.13 17.45
N LEU A 54 -10.65 -17.58 16.57
CA LEU A 54 -10.38 -17.42 15.16
C LEU A 54 -9.26 -16.39 14.93
N VAL A 55 -9.34 -15.24 15.61
CA VAL A 55 -8.29 -14.22 15.53
C VAL A 55 -6.98 -14.73 16.12
N GLU A 56 -7.00 -15.39 17.28
CA GLU A 56 -5.79 -15.97 17.90
C GLU A 56 -5.11 -16.98 16.95
N ARG A 57 -5.89 -17.82 16.26
CA ARG A 57 -5.35 -18.75 15.23
C ARG A 57 -4.75 -18.01 14.04
N MET A 58 -5.41 -16.96 13.55
CA MET A 58 -4.88 -16.12 12.46
C MET A 58 -3.55 -15.47 12.85
N LEU A 59 -3.49 -14.87 14.05
CA LEU A 59 -2.30 -14.20 14.55
C LEU A 59 -1.13 -15.16 14.82
N ALA A 60 -1.42 -16.38 15.33
CA ALA A 60 -0.41 -17.41 15.57
C ALA A 60 0.40 -17.74 14.30
N LEU A 61 -0.24 -17.69 13.12
CA LEU A 61 0.42 -17.92 11.82
C LEU A 61 1.33 -16.77 11.39
N THR A 62 1.18 -15.60 11.98
CA THR A 62 1.88 -14.37 11.58
C THR A 62 3.00 -14.00 12.55
N GLY A 63 3.07 -14.67 13.71
CA GLY A 63 3.96 -14.31 14.82
C GLY A 63 3.58 -12.98 15.51
N ARG A 64 2.40 -12.45 15.23
CA ARG A 64 1.86 -11.23 15.85
C ARG A 64 0.94 -11.58 17.03
N ARG A 65 0.76 -10.62 17.91
CA ARG A 65 -0.15 -10.73 19.08
C ARG A 65 -0.93 -9.45 19.25
N VAL A 66 -2.08 -9.55 19.88
CA VAL A 66 -2.89 -8.44 20.37
C VAL A 66 -3.20 -8.67 21.84
N ASP A 67 -3.05 -7.65 22.64
CA ASP A 67 -3.34 -7.67 24.10
C ASP A 67 -3.69 -6.26 24.60
N LEU A 68 -3.98 -6.13 25.90
CA LEU A 68 -4.36 -4.84 26.52
C LEU A 68 -3.27 -3.77 26.42
N SER A 69 -2.01 -4.15 26.31
CA SER A 69 -0.91 -3.18 26.15
C SER A 69 -0.79 -2.70 24.70
N ASN A 70 -1.18 -3.54 23.73
CA ASN A 70 -1.25 -3.27 22.31
C ASN A 70 -2.62 -3.73 21.79
N PRO A 71 -3.68 -2.93 21.95
CA PRO A 71 -5.05 -3.33 21.65
C PRO A 71 -5.39 -3.34 20.16
N PHE A 72 -4.43 -3.03 19.31
CA PHE A 72 -4.50 -3.10 17.85
C PHE A 72 -3.40 -4.00 17.31
N VAL A 73 -3.68 -4.67 16.21
CA VAL A 73 -2.67 -5.40 15.45
C VAL A 73 -2.96 -5.40 13.97
N ASP A 74 -1.91 -5.15 13.18
CA ASP A 74 -1.87 -5.35 11.74
C ASP A 74 -1.00 -6.58 11.43
N ALA A 75 -1.52 -7.48 10.59
CA ALA A 75 -0.81 -8.69 10.20
C ALA A 75 -1.12 -9.08 8.75
N ARG A 76 -0.24 -9.90 8.16
CA ARG A 76 -0.47 -10.52 6.86
C ARG A 76 -0.66 -12.02 7.04
N LEU A 77 -1.80 -12.53 6.62
CA LEU A 77 -2.09 -13.95 6.62
C LEU A 77 -1.25 -14.69 5.55
N PRO A 78 -1.02 -16.00 5.67
CA PRO A 78 -0.29 -16.78 4.66
C PRO A 78 -0.90 -16.68 3.25
N SER A 79 -2.22 -16.49 3.13
CA SER A 79 -2.92 -16.21 1.87
C SER A 79 -2.55 -14.86 1.24
N GLY A 80 -1.79 -14.02 1.96
CA GLY A 80 -1.48 -12.66 1.57
C GLY A 80 -2.53 -11.63 2.03
N ALA A 81 -3.69 -12.05 2.55
CA ALA A 81 -4.70 -11.15 3.05
C ALA A 81 -4.17 -10.32 4.25
N ARG A 82 -4.55 -9.04 4.31
CA ARG A 82 -4.24 -8.16 5.43
C ARG A 82 -5.30 -8.34 6.51
N LEU A 83 -4.87 -8.59 7.73
CA LEU A 83 -5.69 -8.66 8.92
C LEU A 83 -5.45 -7.42 9.79
N HIS A 84 -6.51 -6.72 10.16
CA HIS A 84 -6.50 -5.70 11.21
C HIS A 84 -7.46 -6.09 12.31
N VAL A 85 -7.02 -5.99 13.56
CA VAL A 85 -7.84 -6.33 14.74
C VAL A 85 -7.74 -5.23 15.76
N ALA A 86 -8.88 -4.91 16.39
CA ALA A 86 -8.97 -4.11 17.61
C ALA A 86 -9.79 -4.88 18.65
N ILE A 87 -9.32 -4.90 19.90
CA ILE A 87 -9.94 -5.66 20.99
C ILE A 87 -10.79 -4.78 21.92
N PRO A 88 -11.71 -5.39 22.72
CA PRO A 88 -12.41 -4.70 23.81
C PRO A 88 -11.42 -4.12 24.83
N ASP A 89 -11.39 -2.86 24.92
CA ASP A 89 -10.63 -1.87 25.66
C ASP A 89 -10.69 -0.57 24.85
N VAL A 90 -10.46 -0.66 23.55
CA VAL A 90 -10.59 0.43 22.58
C VAL A 90 -11.84 0.31 21.72
N THR A 91 -12.41 -0.87 21.59
CA THR A 91 -13.77 -1.09 21.06
C THR A 91 -14.78 -1.14 22.20
N ALA A 92 -16.03 -0.79 21.93
CA ALA A 92 -17.05 -0.66 22.97
C ALA A 92 -17.40 -2.00 23.66
N GLU A 93 -17.49 -3.11 22.91
CA GLU A 93 -18.00 -4.38 23.45
C GLU A 93 -17.35 -5.61 22.79
N HIS A 94 -17.19 -5.59 21.45
CA HIS A 94 -16.78 -6.77 20.70
C HIS A 94 -15.43 -6.53 19.98
N TRP A 95 -14.76 -7.62 19.64
CA TRP A 95 -13.59 -7.58 18.78
C TRP A 95 -14.00 -7.04 17.40
N ALA A 96 -13.31 -6.02 16.92
CA ALA A 96 -13.43 -5.52 15.57
C ALA A 96 -12.33 -6.20 14.72
N VAL A 97 -12.74 -6.90 13.66
CA VAL A 97 -11.81 -7.65 12.80
C VAL A 97 -12.04 -7.23 11.36
N ASN A 98 -11.00 -6.84 10.66
CA ASN A 98 -11.03 -6.54 9.23
C ASN A 98 -10.02 -7.45 8.51
N ILE A 99 -10.49 -8.18 7.50
CA ILE A 99 -9.66 -9.02 6.64
C ILE A 99 -9.82 -8.51 5.22
N ARG A 100 -8.79 -7.83 4.71
CA ARG A 100 -8.75 -7.36 3.33
C ARG A 100 -8.00 -8.37 2.48
N LYS A 101 -8.71 -9.01 1.56
CA LYS A 101 -8.11 -9.95 0.63
C LYS A 101 -7.27 -9.22 -0.40
N LEU A 102 -6.18 -9.85 -0.82
CA LEU A 102 -5.55 -9.41 -2.05
C LEU A 102 -6.52 -9.74 -3.18
N SER A 103 -7.15 -8.73 -3.76
CA SER A 103 -7.82 -8.89 -5.06
C SER A 103 -6.79 -9.48 -6.01
N LEU A 104 -7.21 -10.38 -6.92
CA LEU A 104 -6.29 -10.99 -7.90
C LEU A 104 -5.40 -9.91 -8.47
N PRO A 105 -4.10 -9.94 -8.24
CA PRO A 105 -3.26 -8.82 -8.59
C PRO A 105 -3.18 -8.77 -10.12
N ALA A 106 -3.71 -7.70 -10.70
CA ALA A 106 -3.17 -7.27 -11.97
C ALA A 106 -1.66 -7.09 -11.73
N ASN A 107 -0.84 -7.77 -12.50
CA ASN A 107 0.63 -7.70 -12.36
C ASN A 107 1.26 -7.01 -13.57
N ALA A 108 0.46 -6.72 -14.57
CA ALA A 108 0.86 -6.01 -15.78
C ALA A 108 -0.13 -4.87 -16.06
N LEU A 109 0.36 -3.80 -16.67
CA LEU A 109 -0.51 -2.70 -17.11
C LEU A 109 -1.59 -3.17 -18.08
N ASP A 110 -1.28 -4.15 -18.92
CA ASP A 110 -2.21 -4.72 -19.88
C ASP A 110 -3.39 -5.46 -19.23
N ASP A 111 -3.24 -5.97 -18.00
CA ASP A 111 -4.32 -6.60 -17.24
C ASP A 111 -5.44 -5.60 -16.87
N LEU A 112 -5.10 -4.31 -16.80
CA LEU A 112 -6.03 -3.24 -16.42
C LEU A 112 -6.84 -2.72 -17.61
N ILE A 113 -6.45 -3.02 -18.85
CA ILE A 113 -7.12 -2.52 -20.07
C ILE A 113 -8.51 -3.15 -20.24
N PRO A 114 -8.66 -4.50 -20.17
CA PRO A 114 -9.97 -5.14 -20.35
C PRO A 114 -11.01 -4.71 -19.33
N VAL A 115 -10.58 -4.37 -18.11
CA VAL A 115 -11.48 -3.92 -17.03
C VAL A 115 -11.76 -2.41 -17.07
N GLY A 116 -11.20 -1.70 -18.07
CA GLY A 116 -11.40 -0.26 -18.24
C GLY A 116 -10.64 0.62 -17.27
N GLY A 117 -9.62 0.05 -16.60
CA GLY A 117 -8.77 0.76 -15.64
C GLY A 117 -7.86 1.80 -16.30
N LEU A 118 -7.42 1.52 -17.54
CA LEU A 118 -6.64 2.44 -18.37
C LEU A 118 -6.76 2.10 -19.87
N THR A 119 -6.31 3.00 -20.72
CA THR A 119 -6.24 2.77 -22.17
C THR A 119 -4.85 2.22 -22.55
N GLN A 120 -4.74 1.54 -23.71
CA GLN A 120 -3.47 1.09 -24.25
C GLN A 120 -2.43 2.22 -24.37
N LYS A 121 -2.87 3.42 -24.76
CA LYS A 121 -2.00 4.59 -24.87
C LYS A 121 -1.40 4.99 -23.50
N ILE A 122 -2.21 4.94 -22.45
CA ILE A 122 -1.75 5.23 -21.08
C ILE A 122 -0.82 4.12 -20.60
N ALA A 123 -1.13 2.83 -20.87
CA ALA A 123 -0.27 1.71 -20.51
C ALA A 123 1.13 1.88 -21.13
N ASN A 124 1.20 2.14 -22.44
CA ASN A 124 2.46 2.36 -23.15
C ASN A 124 3.26 3.54 -22.60
N PHE A 125 2.57 4.65 -22.24
CA PHE A 125 3.20 5.80 -21.63
C PHE A 125 3.78 5.47 -20.24
N CYS A 126 3.01 4.80 -19.37
CA CYS A 126 3.47 4.39 -18.04
C CYS A 126 4.65 3.41 -18.12
N SER A 127 4.59 2.45 -19.04
CA SER A 127 5.71 1.53 -19.31
C SER A 127 6.98 2.29 -19.72
N ALA A 128 6.87 3.25 -20.64
CA ALA A 128 8.00 4.08 -21.06
C ALA A 128 8.54 4.92 -19.89
N ALA A 129 7.66 5.51 -19.07
CA ALA A 129 8.03 6.32 -17.91
C ALA A 129 8.84 5.50 -16.89
N VAL A 130 8.38 4.28 -16.55
CA VAL A 130 9.12 3.38 -15.65
C VAL A 130 10.47 3.00 -16.25
N LYS A 131 10.52 2.56 -17.51
CA LYS A 131 11.77 2.16 -18.20
C LYS A 131 12.77 3.30 -18.28
N SER A 132 12.31 4.53 -18.46
CA SER A 132 13.15 5.75 -18.50
C SER A 132 13.64 6.20 -17.13
N GLY A 133 13.17 5.61 -16.05
CA GLY A 133 13.62 5.96 -14.70
C GLY A 133 12.94 7.17 -14.10
N LEU A 134 11.72 7.50 -14.51
CA LEU A 134 10.98 8.58 -13.89
C LEU A 134 10.58 8.22 -12.46
N ASN A 135 10.59 9.21 -11.59
CA ASN A 135 10.05 9.13 -10.24
C ASN A 135 8.53 9.33 -10.28
N ILE A 136 7.79 8.28 -9.87
CA ILE A 136 6.34 8.22 -10.05
C ILE A 136 5.65 8.20 -8.69
N LEU A 137 4.70 9.11 -8.50
CA LEU A 137 3.81 9.14 -7.35
C LEU A 137 2.41 8.67 -7.77
N VAL A 138 1.94 7.55 -7.22
CA VAL A 138 0.58 7.03 -7.43
C VAL A 138 -0.33 7.57 -6.34
N SER A 139 -1.36 8.30 -6.71
CA SER A 139 -2.32 8.89 -5.77
C SER A 139 -3.72 8.33 -5.93
N GLY A 140 -4.55 8.47 -4.93
CA GLY A 140 -5.95 8.07 -4.95
C GLY A 140 -6.53 7.89 -3.56
N ALA A 141 -7.85 7.85 -3.45
CA ALA A 141 -8.56 7.55 -2.22
C ALA A 141 -8.31 6.09 -1.75
N THR A 142 -8.85 5.74 -0.59
CA THR A 142 -8.92 4.34 -0.14
C THR A 142 -9.68 3.51 -1.17
N GLN A 143 -9.22 2.28 -1.42
CA GLN A 143 -9.80 1.35 -2.41
C GLN A 143 -9.73 1.80 -3.89
N ALA A 144 -9.11 2.93 -4.22
CA ALA A 144 -8.95 3.41 -5.60
C ALA A 144 -8.03 2.54 -6.48
N GLY A 145 -7.38 1.51 -5.91
CA GLY A 145 -6.51 0.61 -6.65
C GLY A 145 -5.04 1.05 -6.75
N LYS A 146 -4.58 1.97 -5.89
CA LYS A 146 -3.19 2.45 -5.87
C LYS A 146 -2.16 1.33 -5.83
N THR A 147 -2.28 0.42 -4.87
CA THR A 147 -1.33 -0.71 -4.68
C THR A 147 -1.34 -1.65 -5.87
N THR A 148 -2.51 -1.95 -6.44
CA THR A 148 -2.64 -2.75 -7.66
C THR A 148 -1.93 -2.08 -8.83
N PHE A 149 -2.17 -0.77 -9.01
CA PHE A 149 -1.53 -0.02 -10.08
C PHE A 149 -0.02 0.09 -9.87
N LEU A 150 0.44 0.28 -8.65
CA LEU A 150 1.86 0.29 -8.29
C LEU A 150 2.53 -1.06 -8.60
N ASN A 151 1.85 -2.20 -8.33
CA ASN A 151 2.31 -3.53 -8.72
C ASN A 151 2.44 -3.66 -10.25
N CYS A 152 1.48 -3.15 -11.02
CA CYS A 152 1.57 -3.15 -12.48
C CYS A 152 2.76 -2.31 -12.98
N LEU A 153 3.04 -1.16 -12.37
CA LEU A 153 4.23 -0.35 -12.70
C LEU A 153 5.53 -1.08 -12.35
N ILE A 154 5.57 -1.79 -11.22
CA ILE A 154 6.72 -2.63 -10.82
C ILE A 154 7.00 -3.69 -11.88
N GLY A 155 5.97 -4.27 -12.51
CA GLY A 155 6.10 -5.23 -13.59
C GLY A 155 6.81 -4.68 -14.84
N GLU A 156 6.88 -3.36 -15.01
CA GLU A 156 7.57 -2.70 -16.12
C GLU A 156 9.06 -2.39 -15.84
N ILE A 157 9.53 -2.63 -14.62
CA ILE A 157 10.94 -2.43 -14.26
C ILE A 157 11.80 -3.43 -15.03
N PRO A 158 12.89 -2.99 -15.68
CA PRO A 158 13.81 -3.91 -16.38
C PRO A 158 14.33 -5.02 -15.46
N PRO A 159 14.35 -6.30 -15.94
CA PRO A 159 14.66 -7.46 -15.10
C PRO A 159 16.12 -7.50 -14.58
N ASN A 160 17.00 -6.71 -15.14
CA ASN A 160 18.40 -6.56 -14.70
C ASN A 160 18.59 -5.50 -13.60
N GLN A 161 17.51 -4.89 -13.10
CA GLN A 161 17.54 -3.89 -12.04
C GLN A 161 17.20 -4.51 -10.69
N ARG A 162 17.98 -4.13 -9.66
CA ARG A 162 17.70 -4.50 -8.27
C ARG A 162 16.64 -3.60 -7.68
N LEU A 163 15.55 -4.20 -7.23
CA LEU A 163 14.43 -3.52 -6.59
C LEU A 163 14.47 -3.70 -5.06
N ILE A 164 14.30 -2.61 -4.33
CA ILE A 164 14.01 -2.65 -2.90
C ILE A 164 12.60 -2.11 -2.69
N THR A 165 11.70 -2.93 -2.12
CA THR A 165 10.37 -2.48 -1.68
C THR A 165 10.36 -2.22 -0.18
N ILE A 166 9.59 -1.22 0.26
CA ILE A 166 9.52 -0.78 1.65
C ILE A 166 8.06 -0.53 2.00
N GLU A 167 7.53 -1.27 2.96
CA GLU A 167 6.11 -1.30 3.27
C GLU A 167 5.83 -1.39 4.77
N GLU A 168 4.66 -0.93 5.21
CA GLU A 168 4.16 -1.21 6.57
C GLU A 168 3.68 -2.66 6.68
N VAL A 169 2.94 -3.12 5.69
CA VAL A 169 2.52 -4.52 5.53
C VAL A 169 2.78 -4.91 4.08
N PHE A 170 3.35 -6.08 3.84
CA PHE A 170 3.64 -6.55 2.49
C PHE A 170 2.35 -6.69 1.65
N GLU A 171 2.16 -5.81 0.69
CA GLU A 171 1.10 -5.84 -0.32
C GLU A 171 1.68 -5.94 -1.74
N LEU A 172 2.91 -5.48 -1.93
CA LEU A 172 3.59 -5.55 -3.22
C LEU A 172 4.09 -6.97 -3.50
N SER A 173 4.00 -7.39 -4.75
CA SER A 173 4.38 -8.74 -5.20
C SER A 173 5.24 -8.68 -6.46
N PRO A 174 6.43 -8.07 -6.40
CA PRO A 174 7.32 -7.95 -7.55
C PRO A 174 7.77 -9.32 -8.06
N ARG A 175 7.79 -9.48 -9.40
CA ARG A 175 8.24 -10.71 -10.07
C ARG A 175 9.62 -10.55 -10.73
N LEU A 176 10.47 -9.72 -10.15
CA LEU A 176 11.83 -9.48 -10.64
C LEU A 176 12.81 -10.51 -10.03
N PRO A 177 13.91 -10.83 -10.70
CA PRO A 177 14.91 -11.77 -10.17
C PRO A 177 15.63 -11.25 -8.94
N ASP A 178 15.89 -9.94 -8.84
CA ASP A 178 16.66 -9.33 -7.74
C ASP A 178 15.78 -8.35 -6.96
N VAL A 179 15.13 -8.86 -5.91
CA VAL A 179 14.22 -8.09 -5.05
C VAL A 179 14.57 -8.29 -3.59
N VAL A 180 14.57 -7.18 -2.85
CA VAL A 180 14.55 -7.21 -1.37
C VAL A 180 13.29 -6.50 -0.92
N ALA A 181 12.42 -7.21 -0.22
CA ALA A 181 11.24 -6.65 0.40
C ALA A 181 11.49 -6.37 1.88
N LEU A 182 11.26 -5.14 2.30
CA LEU A 182 11.45 -4.67 3.67
C LEU A 182 10.10 -4.26 4.27
N GLN A 183 9.85 -4.67 5.51
CA GLN A 183 8.63 -4.34 6.23
C GLN A 183 8.96 -3.70 7.57
N THR A 184 8.13 -2.73 7.99
CA THR A 184 8.21 -2.15 9.33
C THR A 184 7.99 -3.22 10.40
N ARG A 185 8.48 -2.94 11.58
CA ARG A 185 8.21 -3.73 12.77
C ARG A 185 7.75 -2.81 13.88
N GLU A 186 6.60 -3.11 14.45
CA GLU A 186 6.09 -2.44 15.63
C GLU A 186 6.97 -2.72 16.85
N LYS A 187 6.84 -1.89 17.88
CA LYS A 187 7.52 -2.10 19.16
C LYS A 187 7.14 -3.46 19.74
N SER A 188 8.10 -4.13 20.37
CA SER A 188 7.83 -5.30 21.20
C SER A 188 7.06 -4.90 22.47
N LEU A 189 6.54 -5.88 23.21
CA LEU A 189 5.89 -5.65 24.51
C LEU A 189 6.79 -4.92 25.52
N ASP A 190 8.11 -5.08 25.41
CA ASP A 190 9.13 -4.40 26.23
C ASP A 190 9.40 -2.97 25.75
N GLY A 191 8.71 -2.50 24.72
CA GLY A 191 8.85 -1.15 24.17
C GLY A 191 10.02 -0.95 23.20
N ASP A 192 10.79 -2.01 22.93
CA ASP A 192 11.98 -1.97 22.09
C ASP A 192 11.74 -2.59 20.71
N GLY A 193 12.69 -2.33 19.80
CA GLY A 193 12.79 -3.04 18.52
C GLY A 193 11.91 -2.50 17.41
N GLU A 194 11.35 -1.29 17.53
CA GLU A 194 10.63 -0.63 16.44
C GLU A 194 11.53 -0.40 15.23
N ILE A 195 11.00 -0.69 14.05
CA ILE A 195 11.63 -0.38 12.77
C ILE A 195 10.61 0.39 11.92
N THR A 196 10.84 1.69 11.78
CA THR A 196 9.96 2.60 11.04
C THR A 196 10.26 2.61 9.54
N LEU A 197 9.33 3.07 8.71
CA LEU A 197 9.56 3.32 7.27
C LEU A 197 10.77 4.22 7.03
N ARG A 198 10.94 5.27 7.83
CA ARG A 198 12.09 6.17 7.77
C ARG A 198 13.42 5.42 7.91
N ARG A 199 13.49 4.50 8.88
CA ARG A 199 14.68 3.67 9.10
C ARG A 199 14.94 2.77 7.90
N LEU A 200 13.89 2.10 7.39
CA LEU A 200 14.02 1.18 6.26
C LEU A 200 14.48 1.88 4.99
N ILE A 201 13.96 3.09 4.68
CA ILE A 201 14.41 3.88 3.52
C ILE A 201 15.92 4.17 3.61
N LYS A 202 16.40 4.58 4.79
CA LYS A 202 17.85 4.83 5.00
C LYS A 202 18.71 3.59 4.84
N GLU A 203 18.24 2.43 5.30
CA GLU A 203 18.98 1.17 5.14
C GLU A 203 18.93 0.68 3.68
N ALA A 204 17.80 0.89 2.98
CA ALA A 204 17.66 0.53 1.57
C ALA A 204 18.73 1.20 0.69
N LEU A 205 19.10 2.45 0.98
CA LEU A 205 20.14 3.19 0.24
C LEU A 205 21.52 2.50 0.32
N ARG A 206 21.76 1.67 1.35
CA ARG A 206 23.02 0.91 1.53
C ARG A 206 23.00 -0.44 0.84
N MET A 207 21.85 -0.85 0.29
CA MET A 207 21.65 -2.16 -0.33
C MET A 207 21.89 -2.15 -1.84
N ARG A 208 22.52 -1.09 -2.38
CA ARG A 208 22.75 -0.92 -3.83
C ARG A 208 21.47 -1.00 -4.66
N PRO A 209 20.42 -0.24 -4.35
CA PRO A 209 19.19 -0.26 -5.13
C PRO A 209 19.42 0.32 -6.53
N SER A 210 18.84 -0.33 -7.55
CA SER A 210 18.61 0.29 -8.86
C SER A 210 17.27 1.02 -8.88
N ARG A 211 16.34 0.57 -8.02
CA ARG A 211 15.00 1.12 -7.84
C ARG A 211 14.56 1.01 -6.40
N ILE A 212 13.82 2.00 -5.92
CA ILE A 212 13.14 1.98 -4.61
C ILE A 212 11.65 2.15 -4.84
N VAL A 213 10.84 1.31 -4.16
CA VAL A 213 9.39 1.46 -4.14
C VAL A 213 8.91 1.50 -2.71
N VAL A 214 8.23 2.58 -2.33
CA VAL A 214 7.58 2.72 -1.02
C VAL A 214 6.10 2.47 -1.20
N GLY A 215 5.57 1.46 -0.51
CA GLY A 215 4.17 1.03 -0.65
C GLY A 215 3.19 2.18 -0.44
N GLU A 216 3.36 2.94 0.63
CA GLU A 216 2.58 4.14 0.93
C GLU A 216 3.36 5.14 1.76
N VAL A 217 3.14 6.43 1.50
CA VAL A 217 3.71 7.55 2.27
C VAL A 217 2.58 8.28 2.98
N ARG A 218 2.69 8.42 4.30
CA ARG A 218 1.63 8.98 5.16
C ARG A 218 2.11 10.09 6.09
N GLU A 219 3.40 10.05 6.48
CA GLU A 219 3.97 10.88 7.54
C GLU A 219 5.38 11.39 7.18
N ALA A 220 6.23 11.46 8.19
CA ALA A 220 7.58 12.02 8.13
C ALA A 220 8.54 11.26 7.18
N GLU A 221 8.26 10.00 6.84
CA GLU A 221 9.05 9.22 5.87
C GLU A 221 9.06 9.83 4.48
N ALA A 222 8.11 10.73 4.20
CA ALA A 222 8.07 11.52 2.97
C ALA A 222 9.40 12.26 2.73
N LEU A 223 10.04 12.78 3.79
CA LEU A 223 11.34 13.45 3.68
C LEU A 223 12.43 12.48 3.22
N ASP A 224 12.50 11.31 3.85
CA ASP A 224 13.53 10.32 3.57
C ASP A 224 13.36 9.75 2.15
N LEU A 225 12.12 9.57 1.69
CA LEU A 225 11.80 9.23 0.30
C LEU A 225 12.32 10.30 -0.67
N LEU A 226 11.98 11.58 -0.46
CA LEU A 226 12.42 12.67 -1.33
C LEU A 226 13.95 12.76 -1.40
N ILE A 227 14.64 12.59 -0.29
CA ILE A 227 16.12 12.54 -0.25
C ILE A 227 16.64 11.35 -1.07
N ALA A 228 16.01 10.18 -0.96
CA ALA A 228 16.40 9.00 -1.72
C ALA A 228 16.21 9.24 -3.25
N LEU A 229 15.07 9.76 -3.66
CA LEU A 229 14.80 10.08 -5.07
C LEU A 229 15.75 11.14 -5.61
N ASN A 230 16.04 12.17 -4.83
CA ASN A 230 16.97 13.25 -5.22
C ASN A 230 18.43 12.80 -5.27
N SER A 231 18.77 11.63 -4.74
CA SER A 231 20.11 11.03 -4.85
C SER A 231 20.37 10.32 -6.18
N GLY A 232 19.41 10.38 -7.12
CA GLY A 232 19.51 9.78 -8.45
C GLY A 232 19.10 8.31 -8.51
N ILE A 233 18.43 7.78 -7.48
CA ILE A 233 17.83 6.46 -7.48
C ILE A 233 16.38 6.59 -7.91
N PRO A 234 15.99 6.12 -9.10
CA PRO A 234 14.59 6.18 -9.53
C PRO A 234 13.68 5.40 -8.59
N GLY A 235 12.52 5.96 -8.31
CA GLY A 235 11.59 5.31 -7.40
C GLY A 235 10.13 5.59 -7.66
N MET A 236 9.31 4.84 -6.95
CA MET A 236 7.86 4.98 -6.99
C MET A 236 7.30 4.92 -5.58
N ALA A 237 6.20 5.61 -5.34
CA ALA A 237 5.48 5.54 -4.07
C ALA A 237 3.99 5.73 -4.28
N SER A 238 3.18 5.32 -3.31
CA SER A 238 1.78 5.72 -3.27
C SER A 238 1.49 6.73 -2.16
N ILE A 239 0.43 7.50 -2.33
CA ILE A 239 -0.05 8.49 -1.35
C ILE A 239 -1.57 8.60 -1.42
N HIS A 240 -2.21 8.75 -0.27
CA HIS A 240 -3.63 9.10 -0.22
C HIS A 240 -3.87 10.56 -0.57
N ALA A 241 -4.61 10.81 -1.67
CA ALA A 241 -5.05 12.14 -2.07
C ALA A 241 -6.27 12.04 -2.99
N ASN A 242 -7.03 13.14 -3.14
CA ASN A 242 -8.24 13.17 -3.98
C ASN A 242 -7.98 13.70 -5.40
N SER A 243 -6.76 14.11 -5.72
CA SER A 243 -6.31 14.53 -7.05
C SER A 243 -4.79 14.49 -7.14
N ALA A 244 -4.23 14.57 -8.36
CA ALA A 244 -2.78 14.68 -8.55
C ALA A 244 -2.21 15.98 -7.92
N ARG A 245 -2.93 17.09 -8.02
CA ARG A 245 -2.54 18.36 -7.39
C ARG A 245 -2.49 18.24 -5.85
N GLU A 246 -3.49 17.59 -5.26
CA GLU A 246 -3.54 17.39 -3.81
C GLU A 246 -2.43 16.45 -3.33
N ALA A 247 -2.06 15.45 -4.12
CA ALA A 247 -0.94 14.56 -3.84
C ALA A 247 0.38 15.35 -3.71
N ILE A 248 0.68 16.26 -4.62
CA ILE A 248 1.86 17.12 -4.55
C ILE A 248 1.78 18.05 -3.34
N ARG A 249 0.62 18.67 -3.07
CA ARG A 249 0.45 19.52 -1.87
C ARG A 249 0.72 18.72 -0.59
N LYS A 250 0.16 17.52 -0.49
CA LYS A 250 0.35 16.64 0.68
C LYS A 250 1.81 16.21 0.80
N LEU A 251 2.45 15.78 -0.30
CA LEU A 251 3.87 15.44 -0.32
C LEU A 251 4.76 16.63 0.06
N SER A 252 4.30 17.88 -0.16
CA SER A 252 5.02 19.09 0.24
C SER A 252 4.82 19.45 1.72
N THR A 253 3.86 18.85 2.41
CA THR A 253 3.60 19.14 3.84
C THR A 253 4.08 18.02 4.75
N LEU A 254 3.99 16.76 4.35
CA LEU A 254 4.40 15.61 5.17
C LEU A 254 5.86 15.68 5.66
N PRO A 255 6.85 16.12 4.86
CA PRO A 255 8.23 16.25 5.33
C PRO A 255 8.41 17.18 6.52
N LEU A 256 7.51 18.16 6.72
CA LEU A 256 7.56 19.07 7.87
C LEU A 256 7.35 18.35 9.20
N LEU A 257 6.72 17.17 9.18
CA LEU A 257 6.55 16.32 10.36
C LEU A 257 7.87 15.66 10.82
N ALA A 258 8.92 15.71 10.00
CA ALA A 258 10.18 15.07 10.29
C ALA A 258 11.04 15.81 11.33
N GLY A 259 10.76 17.09 11.58
CA GLY A 259 11.44 17.90 12.59
C GLY A 259 11.23 19.40 12.38
N GLU A 260 11.37 20.18 13.45
CA GLU A 260 11.16 21.64 13.45
C GLU A 260 12.15 22.41 12.54
N ASN A 261 13.28 21.80 12.22
CA ASN A 261 14.31 22.39 11.34
C ASN A 261 14.02 22.21 9.85
N ILE A 262 12.93 21.53 9.49
CA ILE A 262 12.54 21.35 8.09
C ILE A 262 11.62 22.50 7.68
N SER A 263 12.09 23.30 6.71
CA SER A 263 11.31 24.45 6.24
C SER A 263 10.57 24.14 4.94
N TYR A 264 9.48 24.85 4.72
CA TYR A 264 8.70 24.77 3.49
C TYR A 264 9.53 25.20 2.26
N ASP A 265 10.42 26.18 2.43
CA ASP A 265 11.32 26.65 1.37
C ASP A 265 12.33 25.59 0.93
N PHE A 266 12.67 24.65 1.79
CA PHE A 266 13.47 23.48 1.43
C PHE A 266 12.63 22.39 0.76
N VAL A 267 11.43 22.14 1.27
CA VAL A 267 10.61 21.01 0.81
C VAL A 267 10.07 21.23 -0.60
N ILE A 268 9.57 22.43 -0.93
CA ILE A 268 8.96 22.71 -2.24
C ILE A 268 9.91 22.45 -3.42
N PRO A 269 11.12 23.01 -3.44
CA PRO A 269 12.07 22.72 -4.51
C PRO A 269 12.48 21.24 -4.52
N THR A 270 12.58 20.60 -3.35
CA THR A 270 12.92 19.19 -3.25
C THR A 270 11.84 18.32 -3.89
N VAL A 271 10.56 18.56 -3.62
CA VAL A 271 9.44 17.83 -4.26
C VAL A 271 9.45 18.07 -5.78
N ALA A 272 9.59 19.35 -6.19
CA ALA A 272 9.63 19.70 -7.60
C ALA A 272 10.76 18.99 -8.36
N ASN A 273 11.93 18.84 -7.75
CA ASN A 273 13.08 18.18 -8.36
C ASN A 273 13.05 16.64 -8.24
N SER A 274 12.23 16.09 -7.34
CA SER A 274 12.24 14.64 -7.05
C SER A 274 11.10 13.88 -7.72
N ILE A 275 9.98 14.51 -8.05
CA ILE A 275 8.82 13.86 -8.65
C ILE A 275 8.64 14.32 -10.10
N ASP A 276 8.64 13.36 -11.03
CA ASP A 276 8.46 13.64 -12.46
C ASP A 276 7.00 13.48 -12.89
N LEU A 277 6.32 12.46 -12.34
CA LEU A 277 4.98 12.08 -12.76
C LEU A 277 4.08 11.73 -11.57
N VAL A 278 2.88 12.29 -11.54
CA VAL A 278 1.81 11.87 -10.64
C VAL A 278 0.72 11.18 -11.44
N ILE A 279 0.32 10.00 -10.99
CA ILE A 279 -0.78 9.22 -11.57
C ILE A 279 -1.88 9.11 -10.53
N HIS A 280 -3.05 9.65 -10.84
CA HIS A 280 -4.19 9.62 -9.94
C HIS A 280 -5.17 8.51 -10.30
N CYS A 281 -5.40 7.60 -9.36
CA CYS A 281 -6.36 6.51 -9.44
C CYS A 281 -7.67 6.91 -8.75
N GLU A 282 -8.80 6.58 -9.35
CA GLU A 282 -10.14 6.87 -8.85
C GLU A 282 -10.99 5.60 -8.82
N LEU A 283 -11.82 5.47 -7.80
CA LEU A 283 -12.97 4.58 -7.77
C LEU A 283 -14.18 5.43 -8.13
N ASP A 284 -14.79 5.19 -9.29
CA ASP A 284 -15.96 5.95 -9.72
C ASP A 284 -17.26 5.51 -9.01
N SER A 285 -18.33 6.26 -9.22
CA SER A 285 -19.64 5.97 -8.64
C SER A 285 -20.27 4.65 -9.11
N ALA A 286 -19.73 4.03 -10.17
CA ALA A 286 -20.12 2.72 -10.65
C ALA A 286 -19.24 1.58 -10.11
N GLY A 287 -18.36 1.86 -9.12
CA GLY A 287 -17.46 0.87 -8.53
C GLY A 287 -16.26 0.50 -9.41
N LYS A 288 -16.00 1.23 -10.51
CA LYS A 288 -14.88 0.94 -11.40
C LYS A 288 -13.63 1.72 -10.99
N ARG A 289 -12.52 1.01 -10.89
CA ARG A 289 -11.19 1.58 -10.64
C ARG A 289 -10.53 1.97 -11.94
N ARG A 290 -10.05 3.21 -12.06
CA ARG A 290 -9.39 3.71 -13.27
C ARG A 290 -8.33 4.76 -12.98
N VAL A 291 -7.40 4.92 -13.93
CA VAL A 291 -6.53 6.09 -13.97
C VAL A 291 -7.35 7.28 -14.46
N ARG A 292 -7.50 8.28 -13.60
CA ARG A 292 -8.28 9.49 -13.85
C ARG A 292 -7.43 10.61 -14.45
N GLU A 293 -6.21 10.76 -13.93
CA GLU A 293 -5.35 11.90 -14.23
C GLU A 293 -3.89 11.49 -14.30
N LEU A 294 -3.16 12.05 -15.24
CA LEU A 294 -1.71 11.99 -15.36
C LEU A 294 -1.18 13.42 -15.32
N SER A 295 -0.30 13.73 -14.38
CA SER A 295 0.29 15.06 -14.23
C SER A 295 1.81 14.96 -14.28
N LEU A 296 2.42 15.56 -15.29
CA LEU A 296 3.86 15.77 -15.37
C LEU A 296 4.22 17.01 -14.56
N ILE A 297 5.20 16.90 -13.67
CA ILE A 297 5.59 17.98 -12.77
C ILE A 297 6.63 18.88 -13.42
N HIS A 298 7.52 18.30 -14.24
CA HIS A 298 8.49 19.05 -15.05
C HIS A 298 8.01 19.18 -16.49
N ILE A 299 7.23 20.22 -16.75
CA ILE A 299 7.21 20.80 -18.09
C ILE A 299 8.38 21.79 -18.10
N SER A 300 9.52 21.40 -18.64
CA SER A 300 10.62 22.32 -18.86
C SER A 300 10.08 23.47 -19.71
N GLU A 301 10.03 24.70 -19.16
CA GLU A 301 9.94 25.87 -20.02
C GLU A 301 11.14 25.81 -20.97
N PRO A 302 10.94 25.99 -22.27
CA PRO A 302 12.06 26.06 -23.18
C PRO A 302 12.97 27.19 -22.67
N THR A 303 14.19 26.85 -22.29
CA THR A 303 15.22 27.81 -21.92
C THR A 303 15.28 28.85 -23.02
N ARG A 304 14.84 30.05 -22.73
CA ARG A 304 15.07 31.20 -23.65
C ARG A 304 16.58 31.32 -23.79
N PRO A 305 17.13 31.22 -25.00
CA PRO A 305 18.53 31.51 -25.19
C PRO A 305 18.75 32.97 -24.78
N TYR A 306 19.69 33.21 -23.90
CA TYR A 306 20.17 34.54 -23.55
C TYR A 306 20.88 35.15 -24.74
#